data_200ee1eb7a878bce1863c05fa5d6723a
#
_entry.id   200ee1eb7a878bce1863c05fa5d6723a
#
_cell.length_a   1.000
_cell.length_b   1.000
_cell.length_c   1.000
_cell.angle_alpha   90.00
_cell.angle_beta   90.00
_cell.angle_gamma   90.00
#
_symmetry.space_group_name_H-M   'P 1'
#
loop_
_entity.id
_entity.type
_entity.pdbx_description
1 polymer ?
#
loop_
_entity_poly.entity_id
_entity_poly.type
_entity_poly.pdbx_seq_one_letter_code
_entity_poly.pdbx_strand_id
1 'polypeptide(L)'
;MKPIRLMTYRNGSILPTLPGESLPNSSELFRIYEQTPGYSPILIVASIEEQPIAKLQAVIRRSVRLFPPSLIKRCEIFGTGEYFDTTYSQEELFGMMLEHLTNEVLKECFLIEFRNLPTALFGYKHFRQNGYFPVNWLRVYNSLHSLSPEKRLENKRKRQINRALKYGVTLQEALSEEDRSTFLQLLKRNYSSKLRKHFPALELFQLLTEESREEKSARTFIVKYRNRIIGGS
;
A
#
# COMPACT_ATOMS: atom_id res chain seq x y z
N MET A 1 14.71 -7.39 -31.56
CA MET A 1 14.51 -7.44 -30.11
C MET A 1 13.85 -8.77 -29.76
N LYS A 2 14.29 -9.42 -28.68
CA LYS A 2 13.63 -10.65 -28.21
C LYS A 2 12.22 -10.32 -27.73
N PRO A 3 11.22 -11.21 -27.91
CA PRO A 3 9.85 -10.97 -27.51
C PRO A 3 9.73 -10.91 -25.99
N ILE A 4 9.02 -9.91 -25.49
CA ILE A 4 8.67 -9.78 -24.08
C ILE A 4 7.41 -10.61 -23.82
N ARG A 5 7.47 -11.50 -22.84
CA ARG A 5 6.34 -12.31 -22.40
C ARG A 5 5.78 -11.72 -21.11
N LEU A 6 4.46 -11.54 -21.05
CA LEU A 6 3.75 -11.12 -19.84
C LEU A 6 3.05 -12.32 -19.20
N MET A 7 3.23 -12.48 -17.91
CA MET A 7 2.61 -13.55 -17.13
C MET A 7 1.85 -12.96 -15.94
N THR A 8 0.67 -13.53 -15.66
CA THR A 8 -0.18 -13.14 -14.54
C THR A 8 -0.16 -14.22 -13.46
N TYR A 9 0.14 -13.82 -12.23
CA TYR A 9 0.09 -14.67 -11.06
C TYR A 9 -1.03 -14.20 -10.14
N ARG A 10 -1.84 -15.13 -9.67
CA ARG A 10 -2.97 -14.91 -8.74
C ARG A 10 -2.89 -15.80 -7.50
N ASN A 11 -1.83 -16.57 -7.36
CA ASN A 11 -1.63 -17.51 -6.26
C ASN A 11 -0.18 -17.44 -5.78
N GLY A 12 0.01 -17.24 -4.48
CA GLY A 12 1.32 -17.09 -3.85
C GLY A 12 2.19 -18.35 -3.90
N SER A 13 1.58 -19.53 -4.03
CA SER A 13 2.34 -20.80 -4.11
C SER A 13 3.11 -21.00 -5.41
N ILE A 14 2.73 -20.29 -6.48
CA ILE A 14 3.35 -20.38 -7.80
C ILE A 14 4.17 -19.13 -8.16
N LEU A 15 4.37 -18.22 -7.21
CA LEU A 15 5.17 -17.02 -7.46
C LEU A 15 6.63 -17.42 -7.73
N PRO A 16 7.24 -16.92 -8.81
CA PRO A 16 8.65 -17.10 -9.03
C PRO A 16 9.46 -16.28 -8.02
N THR A 17 10.71 -16.65 -7.81
CA THR A 17 11.67 -15.79 -7.11
C THR A 17 11.96 -14.57 -7.97
N LEU A 18 11.58 -13.39 -7.49
CA LEU A 18 11.71 -12.14 -8.22
C LEU A 18 12.67 -11.21 -7.50
N PRO A 19 13.51 -10.49 -8.24
CA PRO A 19 14.30 -9.41 -7.66
C PRO A 19 13.40 -8.24 -7.23
N GLY A 20 14.01 -7.28 -6.49
CA GLY A 20 13.36 -6.06 -6.02
C GLY A 20 12.81 -6.18 -4.61
N GLU A 21 12.87 -5.06 -3.88
CA GLU A 21 12.60 -4.99 -2.45
C GLU A 21 11.48 -3.98 -2.10
N SER A 22 10.83 -3.37 -3.10
CA SER A 22 9.77 -2.41 -2.76
C SER A 22 8.56 -3.13 -2.18
N LEU A 23 8.15 -2.74 -1.00
CA LEU A 23 7.00 -3.33 -0.31
C LEU A 23 5.76 -3.44 -1.21
N PRO A 24 5.37 -2.41 -2.00
CA PRO A 24 4.18 -2.51 -2.85
C PRO A 24 4.23 -3.62 -3.92
N ASN A 25 5.41 -4.11 -4.28
CA ASN A 25 5.60 -5.15 -5.29
C ASN A 25 6.29 -6.40 -4.71
N SER A 26 6.33 -6.54 -3.38
CA SER A 26 6.96 -7.66 -2.72
C SER A 26 6.08 -8.92 -2.72
N SER A 27 6.71 -10.09 -2.71
CA SER A 27 6.04 -11.37 -2.52
C SER A 27 5.42 -11.48 -1.12
N GLU A 28 5.99 -10.81 -0.13
CA GLU A 28 5.46 -10.70 1.23
C GLU A 28 4.08 -10.02 1.19
N LEU A 29 3.97 -8.82 0.64
CA LEU A 29 2.69 -8.11 0.55
C LEU A 29 1.67 -8.87 -0.29
N PHE A 30 2.11 -9.59 -1.33
CA PHE A 30 1.24 -10.46 -2.11
C PHE A 30 0.58 -11.52 -1.23
N ARG A 31 1.37 -12.24 -0.40
CA ARG A 31 0.86 -13.26 0.53
C ARG A 31 -0.03 -12.68 1.60
N ILE A 32 0.29 -11.50 2.13
CA ILE A 32 -0.56 -10.79 3.09
C ILE A 32 -1.94 -10.50 2.45
N TYR A 33 -1.97 -10.01 1.22
CA TYR A 33 -3.24 -9.79 0.53
C TYR A 33 -4.00 -11.11 0.29
N GLU A 34 -3.31 -12.17 -0.10
CA GLU A 34 -3.92 -13.48 -0.32
C GLU A 34 -4.60 -14.04 0.93
N GLN A 35 -3.99 -13.83 2.09
CA GLN A 35 -4.53 -14.25 3.39
C GLN A 35 -5.61 -13.29 3.95
N THR A 36 -5.74 -12.09 3.37
CA THR A 36 -6.68 -11.08 3.86
C THR A 36 -8.07 -11.27 3.25
N PRO A 37 -9.13 -11.45 4.06
CA PRO A 37 -10.49 -11.59 3.54
C PRO A 37 -10.94 -10.41 2.67
N GLY A 38 -11.43 -10.71 1.46
CA GLY A 38 -11.90 -9.70 0.51
C GLY A 38 -10.80 -9.01 -0.29
N TYR A 39 -9.57 -9.52 -0.22
CA TYR A 39 -8.44 -9.08 -1.04
C TYR A 39 -8.03 -10.22 -1.98
N SER A 40 -7.71 -9.90 -3.21
CA SER A 40 -7.21 -10.86 -4.22
C SER A 40 -6.03 -10.21 -4.94
N PRO A 41 -4.80 -10.58 -4.64
CA PRO A 41 -3.63 -10.01 -5.27
C PRO A 41 -3.49 -10.50 -6.72
N ILE A 42 -2.84 -9.66 -7.53
CA ILE A 42 -2.44 -9.95 -8.90
C ILE A 42 -1.03 -9.43 -9.08
N LEU A 43 -0.16 -10.26 -9.62
CA LEU A 43 1.18 -9.86 -10.02
C LEU A 43 1.37 -10.09 -11.51
N ILE A 44 1.70 -9.04 -12.24
CA ILE A 44 2.12 -9.10 -13.64
C ILE A 44 3.64 -9.09 -13.66
N VAL A 45 4.23 -10.04 -14.38
CA VAL A 45 5.67 -10.15 -14.58
C VAL A 45 5.95 -10.09 -16.07
N ALA A 46 6.82 -9.16 -16.46
CA ALA A 46 7.39 -9.10 -17.79
C ALA A 46 8.73 -9.86 -17.80
N SER A 47 8.89 -10.78 -18.74
CA SER A 47 10.09 -11.63 -18.84
C SER A 47 10.59 -11.73 -20.28
N ILE A 48 11.90 -11.93 -20.42
CA ILE A 48 12.57 -12.28 -21.67
C ILE A 48 13.33 -13.58 -21.41
N GLU A 49 13.09 -14.61 -22.23
CA GLU A 49 13.75 -15.92 -22.07
C GLU A 49 13.69 -16.44 -20.63
N GLU A 50 12.51 -16.31 -19.99
CA GLU A 50 12.23 -16.70 -18.61
C GLU A 50 12.90 -15.84 -17.53
N GLN A 51 13.74 -14.86 -17.92
CA GLN A 51 14.30 -13.90 -16.96
C GLN A 51 13.34 -12.74 -16.73
N PRO A 52 12.93 -12.48 -15.48
CA PRO A 52 12.09 -11.34 -15.15
C PRO A 52 12.83 -10.02 -15.38
N ILE A 53 12.21 -9.09 -16.11
CA ILE A 53 12.76 -7.75 -16.37
C ILE A 53 11.96 -6.64 -15.70
N ALA A 54 10.68 -6.88 -15.38
CA ALA A 54 9.83 -5.97 -14.63
C ALA A 54 8.69 -6.71 -13.94
N LYS A 55 8.14 -6.10 -12.90
CA LYS A 55 6.92 -6.58 -12.22
C LYS A 55 6.01 -5.43 -11.82
N LEU A 56 4.72 -5.69 -11.78
CA LEU A 56 3.67 -4.77 -11.32
C LEU A 56 2.65 -5.53 -10.49
N GLN A 57 2.50 -5.14 -9.23
CA GLN A 57 1.54 -5.75 -8.31
C GLN A 57 0.28 -4.88 -8.18
N ALA A 58 -0.86 -5.55 -8.18
CA ALA A 58 -2.16 -4.98 -7.94
C ALA A 58 -2.92 -5.80 -6.91
N VAL A 59 -3.95 -5.21 -6.33
CA VAL A 59 -4.87 -5.93 -5.46
C VAL A 59 -6.31 -5.60 -5.79
N ILE A 60 -7.13 -6.63 -5.99
CA ILE A 60 -8.57 -6.50 -6.12
C ILE A 60 -9.18 -6.54 -4.73
N ARG A 61 -9.90 -5.47 -4.38
CA ARG A 61 -10.61 -5.36 -3.12
C ARG A 61 -12.10 -5.50 -3.32
N ARG A 62 -12.70 -6.40 -2.56
CA ARG A 62 -14.15 -6.57 -2.47
C ARG A 62 -14.64 -5.96 -1.17
N SER A 63 -15.63 -5.11 -1.22
CA SER A 63 -16.30 -4.63 0.01
C SER A 63 -17.15 -5.77 0.59
N VAL A 64 -16.94 -6.12 1.85
CA VAL A 64 -17.63 -7.23 2.53
C VAL A 64 -19.03 -6.85 3.01
N ARG A 65 -19.57 -5.68 2.65
CA ARG A 65 -20.91 -5.24 3.05
C ARG A 65 -21.99 -5.94 2.22
N LEU A 66 -23.07 -6.37 2.89
CA LEU A 66 -24.25 -7.05 2.31
C LEU A 66 -25.10 -6.19 1.37
N PHE A 67 -24.88 -4.87 1.30
CA PHE A 67 -25.63 -3.94 0.44
C PHE A 67 -24.77 -3.36 -0.68
N PRO A 68 -25.36 -3.02 -1.84
CA PRO A 68 -24.67 -2.20 -2.83
C PRO A 68 -24.12 -0.93 -2.16
N PRO A 69 -22.86 -0.58 -2.30
CA PRO A 69 -21.86 -0.93 -3.32
C PRO A 69 -20.90 -2.09 -2.95
N SER A 70 -21.27 -3.01 -2.09
CA SER A 70 -20.40 -4.12 -1.65
C SER A 70 -20.08 -5.13 -2.75
N LEU A 71 -20.88 -5.16 -3.81
CA LEU A 71 -20.63 -5.96 -5.01
C LEU A 71 -19.57 -5.33 -5.93
N ILE A 72 -19.18 -4.09 -5.67
CA ILE A 72 -18.20 -3.38 -6.50
C ILE A 72 -16.81 -3.81 -6.09
N LYS A 73 -16.15 -4.51 -6.99
CA LYS A 73 -14.73 -4.79 -6.90
C LYS A 73 -13.92 -3.61 -7.44
N ARG A 74 -12.86 -3.27 -6.74
CA ARG A 74 -11.89 -2.24 -7.15
C ARG A 74 -10.52 -2.86 -7.23
N CYS A 75 -9.77 -2.53 -8.27
CA CYS A 75 -8.37 -2.87 -8.40
C CYS A 75 -7.53 -1.66 -7.98
N GLU A 76 -6.65 -1.82 -7.01
CA GLU A 76 -5.77 -0.77 -6.50
C GLU A 76 -4.32 -1.16 -6.81
N ILE A 77 -3.56 -0.21 -7.36
CA ILE A 77 -2.16 -0.36 -7.69
C ILE A 77 -1.37 0.77 -7.03
N PHE A 78 -0.25 0.46 -6.38
CA PHE A 78 0.61 1.43 -5.75
C PHE A 78 1.93 1.57 -6.51
N GLY A 79 2.19 2.76 -7.04
CA GLY A 79 3.37 3.04 -7.87
C GLY A 79 3.21 2.56 -9.31
N THR A 80 4.34 2.36 -9.96
CA THR A 80 4.44 1.99 -11.39
C THR A 80 5.14 0.65 -11.62
N GLY A 81 5.32 -0.14 -10.57
CA GLY A 81 6.05 -1.41 -10.63
C GLY A 81 7.53 -1.28 -10.33
N GLU A 82 8.27 -2.35 -10.56
CA GLU A 82 9.73 -2.43 -10.43
C GLU A 82 10.33 -2.95 -11.73
N TYR A 83 11.51 -2.43 -12.07
CA TYR A 83 12.22 -2.69 -13.32
C TYR A 83 13.63 -3.16 -13.00
N PHE A 84 14.03 -4.28 -13.56
CA PHE A 84 15.30 -4.95 -13.25
C PHE A 84 16.33 -4.82 -14.38
N ASP A 85 15.86 -4.53 -15.58
CA ASP A 85 16.70 -4.34 -16.76
C ASP A 85 16.62 -2.88 -17.25
N THR A 86 17.77 -2.23 -17.36
CA THR A 86 17.90 -0.85 -17.83
C THR A 86 18.00 -0.75 -19.35
N THR A 87 18.08 -1.86 -20.06
CA THR A 87 18.18 -1.90 -21.53
C THR A 87 16.86 -1.49 -22.18
N TYR A 88 15.73 -1.71 -21.48
CA TYR A 88 14.40 -1.41 -21.96
C TYR A 88 13.85 -0.13 -21.34
N SER A 89 13.08 0.61 -22.12
CA SER A 89 12.36 1.78 -21.60
C SER A 89 11.37 1.36 -20.50
N GLN A 90 11.54 1.93 -19.32
CA GLN A 90 10.61 1.67 -18.19
C GLN A 90 9.17 2.08 -18.53
N GLU A 91 8.98 3.17 -19.28
CA GLU A 91 7.65 3.61 -19.70
C GLU A 91 6.99 2.63 -20.68
N GLU A 92 7.74 2.06 -21.63
CA GLU A 92 7.20 1.07 -22.56
C GLU A 92 6.87 -0.24 -21.84
N LEU A 93 7.75 -0.71 -20.96
CA LEU A 93 7.46 -1.88 -20.10
C LEU A 93 6.23 -1.65 -19.22
N PHE A 94 6.13 -0.46 -18.63
CA PHE A 94 4.96 -0.08 -17.88
C PHE A 94 3.69 -0.10 -18.73
N GLY A 95 3.76 0.46 -19.94
CA GLY A 95 2.64 0.48 -20.88
C GLY A 95 2.12 -0.92 -21.19
N MET A 96 3.02 -1.85 -21.46
CA MET A 96 2.66 -3.26 -21.72
C MET A 96 2.02 -3.93 -20.51
N MET A 97 2.60 -3.76 -19.32
CA MET A 97 2.04 -4.31 -18.07
C MET A 97 0.70 -3.66 -17.72
N LEU A 98 0.55 -2.35 -17.94
CA LEU A 98 -0.69 -1.61 -17.70
C LEU A 98 -1.82 -2.12 -18.58
N GLU A 99 -1.56 -2.27 -19.88
CA GLU A 99 -2.54 -2.78 -20.84
C GLU A 99 -2.97 -4.20 -20.48
N HIS A 100 -1.99 -5.06 -20.21
CA HIS A 100 -2.25 -6.44 -19.82
C HIS A 100 -3.07 -6.53 -18.53
N LEU A 101 -2.67 -5.80 -17.48
CA LEU A 101 -3.40 -5.74 -16.22
C LEU A 101 -4.84 -5.24 -16.42
N THR A 102 -4.98 -4.15 -17.19
CA THR A 102 -6.29 -3.55 -17.47
C THR A 102 -7.24 -4.56 -18.13
N ASN A 103 -6.77 -5.26 -19.16
CA ASN A 103 -7.56 -6.28 -19.86
C ASN A 103 -7.94 -7.47 -18.96
N GLU A 104 -7.06 -7.85 -18.04
CA GLU A 104 -7.31 -8.91 -17.08
C GLU A 104 -8.36 -8.52 -16.03
N VAL A 105 -8.29 -7.30 -15.48
CA VAL A 105 -9.12 -6.92 -14.34
C VAL A 105 -10.44 -6.25 -14.71
N LEU A 106 -10.58 -5.68 -15.93
CA LEU A 106 -11.84 -5.10 -16.39
C LEU A 106 -12.98 -6.12 -16.45
N LYS A 107 -12.68 -7.39 -16.57
CA LYS A 107 -13.66 -8.49 -16.57
C LYS A 107 -14.38 -8.64 -15.23
N GLU A 108 -13.78 -8.13 -14.14
CA GLU A 108 -14.29 -8.34 -12.79
C GLU A 108 -14.33 -7.08 -11.92
N CYS A 109 -13.64 -6.00 -12.31
CA CYS A 109 -13.54 -4.77 -11.52
C CYS A 109 -14.29 -3.61 -12.18
N PHE A 110 -15.02 -2.86 -11.37
CA PHE A 110 -15.68 -1.62 -11.81
C PHE A 110 -14.73 -0.44 -11.90
N LEU A 111 -13.70 -0.41 -11.07
CA LEU A 111 -12.76 0.70 -10.96
C LEU A 111 -11.33 0.16 -10.84
N ILE A 112 -10.41 0.74 -11.59
CA ILE A 112 -8.97 0.51 -11.49
C ILE A 112 -8.34 1.83 -11.08
N GLU A 113 -7.58 1.84 -9.98
CA GLU A 113 -7.01 3.05 -9.40
C GLU A 113 -5.51 2.89 -9.18
N PHE A 114 -4.73 3.76 -9.83
CA PHE A 114 -3.31 3.89 -9.58
C PHE A 114 -3.05 5.00 -8.56
N ARG A 115 -2.26 4.68 -7.54
CA ARG A 115 -1.88 5.60 -6.46
C ARG A 115 -0.37 5.72 -6.37
N ASN A 116 0.09 6.82 -5.77
CA ASN A 116 1.48 7.06 -5.45
C ASN A 116 2.42 6.97 -6.67
N LEU A 117 1.99 7.56 -7.78
CA LEU A 117 2.84 7.67 -8.98
C LEU A 117 4.06 8.56 -8.69
N PRO A 118 5.24 8.23 -9.21
CA PRO A 118 6.47 9.00 -8.97
C PRO A 118 6.36 10.43 -9.54
N THR A 119 5.83 10.55 -10.75
CA THR A 119 5.51 11.82 -11.40
C THR A 119 4.18 11.75 -12.13
N ALA A 120 3.54 12.88 -12.36
CA ALA A 120 2.30 12.92 -13.13
C ALA A 120 2.51 12.65 -14.64
N LEU A 121 3.75 12.71 -15.13
CA LEU A 121 4.09 12.53 -16.54
C LEU A 121 4.45 11.09 -16.88
N PHE A 122 4.98 10.32 -15.93
CA PHE A 122 5.38 8.94 -16.18
C PHE A 122 4.20 8.09 -16.66
N GLY A 123 4.36 7.47 -17.80
CA GLY A 123 3.34 6.60 -18.39
C GLY A 123 2.07 7.32 -18.85
N TYR A 124 2.05 8.67 -18.90
CA TYR A 124 0.85 9.45 -19.23
C TYR A 124 0.20 9.01 -20.54
N LYS A 125 1.00 8.79 -21.60
CA LYS A 125 0.55 8.30 -22.90
C LYS A 125 -0.19 6.96 -22.76
N HIS A 126 0.41 6.01 -22.05
CA HIS A 126 -0.13 4.67 -21.84
C HIS A 126 -1.40 4.68 -20.99
N PHE A 127 -1.45 5.51 -19.95
CA PHE A 127 -2.66 5.73 -19.18
C PHE A 127 -3.82 6.24 -20.06
N ARG A 128 -3.56 7.24 -20.91
CA ARG A 128 -4.58 7.80 -21.81
C ARG A 128 -5.05 6.79 -22.84
N GLN A 129 -4.15 6.01 -23.40
CA GLN A 129 -4.47 4.95 -24.38
C GLN A 129 -5.35 3.86 -23.78
N ASN A 130 -5.18 3.55 -22.50
CA ASN A 130 -5.97 2.55 -21.78
C ASN A 130 -7.21 3.13 -21.07
N GLY A 131 -7.62 4.36 -21.38
CA GLY A 131 -8.87 4.95 -20.89
C GLY A 131 -8.79 5.52 -19.46
N TYR A 132 -7.59 5.64 -18.89
CA TYR A 132 -7.43 6.28 -17.59
C TYR A 132 -7.46 7.80 -17.68
N PHE A 133 -7.92 8.42 -16.62
CA PHE A 133 -7.88 9.87 -16.45
C PHE A 133 -7.23 10.25 -15.12
N PRO A 134 -6.46 11.35 -15.08
CA PRO A 134 -5.82 11.80 -13.85
C PRO A 134 -6.85 12.43 -12.91
N VAL A 135 -6.71 12.11 -11.62
CA VAL A 135 -7.42 12.81 -10.54
C VAL A 135 -6.40 13.63 -9.77
N ASN A 136 -6.65 14.92 -9.66
CA ASN A 136 -5.77 15.81 -8.92
C ASN A 136 -5.81 15.48 -7.42
N TRP A 137 -4.64 15.20 -6.86
CA TRP A 137 -4.47 14.91 -5.45
C TRP A 137 -3.45 15.85 -4.83
N LEU A 138 -3.81 16.51 -3.75
CA LEU A 138 -2.88 17.36 -3.03
C LEU A 138 -1.88 16.51 -2.25
N ARG A 139 -0.58 16.68 -2.54
CA ARG A 139 0.51 16.09 -1.76
C ARG A 139 1.20 17.17 -0.94
N VAL A 140 1.42 16.86 0.32
CA VAL A 140 2.21 17.72 1.22
C VAL A 140 3.56 17.05 1.45
N TYR A 141 4.62 17.72 1.10
CA TYR A 141 5.99 17.26 1.31
C TYR A 141 6.63 18.05 2.44
N ASN A 142 7.18 17.33 3.41
CA ASN A 142 7.99 17.92 4.47
C ASN A 142 9.46 17.57 4.21
N SER A 143 10.29 18.57 3.94
CA SER A 143 11.74 18.35 3.82
C SER A 143 12.32 17.92 5.14
N LEU A 144 13.14 16.86 5.15
CA LEU A 144 13.83 16.37 6.35
C LEU A 144 15.32 16.73 6.37
N HIS A 145 15.81 17.56 5.44
CA HIS A 145 17.23 17.72 5.21
C HIS A 145 17.89 18.94 5.89
N SER A 146 17.17 20.01 6.18
CA SER A 146 17.78 21.27 6.62
C SER A 146 17.77 21.51 8.12
N LEU A 147 16.81 20.98 8.86
CA LEU A 147 16.65 21.16 10.29
C LEU A 147 16.15 19.89 10.97
N SER A 148 16.53 19.67 12.23
CA SER A 148 15.96 18.57 13.01
C SER A 148 14.44 18.70 13.15
N PRO A 149 13.68 17.59 13.26
CA PRO A 149 12.23 17.63 13.41
C PRO A 149 11.76 18.58 14.51
N GLU A 150 12.46 18.62 15.65
CA GLU A 150 12.12 19.47 16.78
C GLU A 150 12.21 20.96 16.43
N LYS A 151 13.19 21.35 15.61
CA LYS A 151 13.37 22.75 15.20
C LYS A 151 12.32 23.22 14.19
N ARG A 152 11.69 22.29 13.47
CA ARG A 152 10.62 22.58 12.47
C ARG A 152 9.25 22.71 13.08
N LEU A 153 9.04 22.14 14.26
CA LEU A 153 7.74 22.22 14.91
C LEU A 153 7.43 23.67 15.29
N GLU A 154 6.24 24.10 14.97
CA GLU A 154 5.69 25.37 15.47
C GLU A 154 5.73 25.43 17.00
N ASN A 155 5.93 26.60 17.56
CA ASN A 155 5.94 26.80 19.02
C ASN A 155 4.68 26.30 19.70
N LYS A 156 3.52 26.43 19.04
CA LYS A 156 2.25 25.89 19.55
C LYS A 156 2.30 24.37 19.68
N ARG A 157 2.85 23.67 18.68
CA ARG A 157 2.99 22.19 18.70
C ARG A 157 4.01 21.75 19.76
N LYS A 158 5.15 22.44 19.86
CA LYS A 158 6.14 22.15 20.91
C LYS A 158 5.52 22.26 22.32
N ARG A 159 4.73 23.32 22.57
CA ARG A 159 4.03 23.49 23.84
C ARG A 159 3.02 22.37 24.09
N GLN A 160 2.27 21.94 23.08
CA GLN A 160 1.30 20.84 23.21
C GLN A 160 2.00 19.52 23.53
N ILE A 161 3.11 19.18 22.85
CA ILE A 161 3.89 17.97 23.09
C ILE A 161 4.48 18.00 24.51
N ASN A 162 5.15 19.09 24.88
CA ASN A 162 5.74 19.24 26.21
C ASN A 162 4.71 19.14 27.33
N ARG A 163 3.51 19.70 27.09
CA ARG A 163 2.39 19.57 28.03
C ARG A 163 1.92 18.12 28.15
N ALA A 164 1.77 17.40 27.05
CA ALA A 164 1.37 16.00 27.04
C ALA A 164 2.37 15.13 27.82
N LEU A 165 3.66 15.29 27.51
CA LEU A 165 4.74 14.59 28.22
C LEU A 165 4.74 14.90 29.71
N LYS A 166 4.52 16.17 30.11
CA LYS A 166 4.42 16.59 31.51
C LYS A 166 3.25 15.96 32.24
N TYR A 167 2.15 15.64 31.54
CA TYR A 167 1.03 14.90 32.08
C TYR A 167 1.20 13.38 32.08
N GLY A 168 2.36 12.86 31.71
CA GLY A 168 2.66 11.43 31.72
C GLY A 168 2.15 10.68 30.48
N VAL A 169 1.98 11.38 29.36
CA VAL A 169 1.75 10.72 28.08
C VAL A 169 3.07 10.11 27.59
N THR A 170 3.04 8.86 27.16
CA THR A 170 4.20 8.15 26.62
C THR A 170 3.93 7.71 25.20
N LEU A 171 5.00 7.64 24.39
CA LEU A 171 5.01 7.07 23.05
C LEU A 171 5.94 5.85 23.07
N GLN A 172 5.45 4.73 22.58
CA GLN A 172 6.23 3.49 22.49
C GLN A 172 5.84 2.66 21.28
N GLU A 173 6.72 1.77 20.86
CA GLU A 173 6.40 0.77 19.85
C GLU A 173 5.49 -0.32 20.45
N ALA A 174 4.47 -0.75 19.70
CA ALA A 174 3.54 -1.79 20.13
C ALA A 174 4.17 -3.18 19.87
N LEU A 175 5.00 -3.64 20.80
CA LEU A 175 5.70 -4.92 20.69
C LEU A 175 4.81 -6.11 21.07
N SER A 176 3.84 -5.93 21.97
CA SER A 176 2.94 -6.99 22.39
C SER A 176 1.72 -7.11 21.47
N GLU A 177 1.20 -8.34 21.34
CA GLU A 177 -0.04 -8.61 20.61
C GLU A 177 -1.23 -7.87 21.23
N GLU A 178 -1.29 -7.80 22.57
CA GLU A 178 -2.34 -7.09 23.29
C GLU A 178 -2.36 -5.59 22.96
N ASP A 179 -1.20 -4.92 22.94
CA ASP A 179 -1.06 -3.51 22.59
C ASP A 179 -1.51 -3.26 21.13
N ARG A 180 -1.11 -4.12 20.19
CA ARG A 180 -1.51 -4.02 18.78
C ARG A 180 -3.01 -4.22 18.60
N SER A 181 -3.56 -5.27 19.17
CA SER A 181 -4.99 -5.59 19.11
C SER A 181 -5.84 -4.46 19.70
N THR A 182 -5.46 -3.94 20.87
CA THR A 182 -6.14 -2.82 21.51
C THR A 182 -6.10 -1.56 20.65
N PHE A 183 -4.95 -1.25 20.04
CA PHE A 183 -4.83 -0.11 19.14
C PHE A 183 -5.69 -0.27 17.89
N LEU A 184 -5.68 -1.44 17.27
CA LEU A 184 -6.50 -1.72 16.08
C LEU A 184 -8.00 -1.64 16.37
N GLN A 185 -8.45 -2.08 17.55
CA GLN A 185 -9.84 -1.92 17.98
C GLN A 185 -10.20 -0.43 18.18
N LEU A 186 -9.30 0.35 18.78
CA LEU A 186 -9.49 1.80 18.91
C LEU A 186 -9.60 2.46 17.53
N LEU A 187 -8.73 2.09 16.59
CA LEU A 187 -8.72 2.59 15.23
C LEU A 187 -10.02 2.24 14.49
N LYS A 188 -10.45 0.98 14.54
CA LYS A 188 -11.71 0.49 13.95
C LYS A 188 -12.92 1.26 14.49
N ARG A 189 -12.98 1.48 15.79
CA ARG A 189 -14.06 2.27 16.44
C ARG A 189 -14.08 3.70 15.94
N ASN A 190 -12.93 4.35 15.84
CA ASN A 190 -12.86 5.74 15.35
C ASN A 190 -13.24 5.86 13.88
N TYR A 191 -12.85 4.91 13.04
CA TYR A 191 -13.25 4.88 11.61
C TYR A 191 -14.76 4.73 11.45
N SER A 192 -15.37 3.80 12.17
CA SER A 192 -16.80 3.52 12.04
C SER A 192 -17.67 4.60 12.67
N SER A 193 -17.28 5.17 13.83
CA SER A 193 -18.12 6.12 14.57
C SER A 193 -17.89 7.58 14.18
N LYS A 194 -16.63 8.01 14.04
CA LYS A 194 -16.31 9.42 13.79
C LYS A 194 -16.13 9.76 12.31
N LEU A 195 -15.45 8.90 11.57
CA LEU A 195 -15.15 9.16 10.16
C LEU A 195 -16.22 8.64 9.21
N ARG A 196 -17.16 7.82 9.71
CA ARG A 196 -18.19 7.13 8.90
C ARG A 196 -17.62 6.43 7.66
N LYS A 197 -16.35 6.05 7.71
CA LYS A 197 -15.64 5.35 6.65
C LYS A 197 -15.55 3.87 6.99
N HIS A 198 -15.57 3.05 5.97
CA HIS A 198 -15.34 1.62 6.13
C HIS A 198 -13.88 1.40 6.56
N PHE A 199 -13.67 0.71 7.67
CA PHE A 199 -12.37 0.26 8.10
C PHE A 199 -11.94 -0.90 7.18
N PRO A 200 -10.69 -0.92 6.68
CA PRO A 200 -10.16 -2.07 5.97
C PRO A 200 -10.20 -3.34 6.84
N ALA A 201 -10.01 -4.49 6.26
CA ALA A 201 -9.97 -5.74 7.01
C ALA A 201 -8.95 -5.65 8.16
N LEU A 202 -9.37 -6.06 9.35
CA LEU A 202 -8.51 -6.03 10.54
C LEU A 202 -7.31 -6.94 10.35
N GLU A 203 -7.53 -8.06 9.70
CA GLU A 203 -6.56 -9.09 9.37
C GLU A 203 -5.39 -8.53 8.54
N LEU A 204 -5.66 -7.56 7.64
CA LEU A 204 -4.61 -6.90 6.88
C LEU A 204 -3.58 -6.22 7.79
N PHE A 205 -4.05 -5.50 8.80
CA PHE A 205 -3.15 -4.81 9.73
C PHE A 205 -2.43 -5.79 10.65
N GLN A 206 -3.09 -6.87 11.06
CA GLN A 206 -2.48 -7.92 11.87
C GLN A 206 -1.34 -8.56 11.09
N LEU A 207 -1.59 -9.04 9.88
CA LEU A 207 -0.58 -9.67 9.02
C LEU A 207 0.58 -8.72 8.69
N LEU A 208 0.28 -7.45 8.33
CA LEU A 208 1.31 -6.45 8.10
C LEU A 208 2.22 -6.22 9.30
N THR A 209 1.70 -6.29 10.51
CA THR A 209 2.49 -6.09 11.74
C THR A 209 3.18 -7.37 12.22
N GLU A 210 2.72 -8.55 11.83
CA GLU A 210 3.32 -9.84 12.17
C GLU A 210 4.48 -10.20 11.24
N GLU A 211 4.25 -10.23 9.95
CA GLU A 211 5.27 -10.63 8.97
C GLU A 211 6.39 -9.59 8.85
N SER A 212 6.08 -8.31 8.97
CA SER A 212 7.09 -7.26 8.92
C SER A 212 8.07 -7.23 10.11
N ARG A 213 7.91 -8.10 11.10
CA ARG A 213 8.83 -8.20 12.25
C ARG A 213 10.24 -8.60 11.86
N GLU A 214 10.39 -9.51 10.93
CA GLU A 214 11.71 -9.99 10.50
C GLU A 214 12.41 -8.97 9.60
N GLU A 215 11.66 -8.29 8.72
CA GLU A 215 12.19 -7.35 7.74
C GLU A 215 12.05 -5.87 8.10
N LYS A 216 11.42 -5.53 9.23
CA LYS A 216 11.17 -4.14 9.69
C LYS A 216 10.41 -3.25 8.70
N SER A 217 9.57 -3.84 7.85
CA SER A 217 8.84 -3.15 6.78
C SER A 217 7.71 -2.26 7.33
N ALA A 218 7.14 -2.61 8.48
CA ALA A 218 6.14 -1.80 9.17
C ALA A 218 6.36 -1.78 10.68
N ARG A 219 6.02 -0.66 11.32
CA ARG A 219 6.07 -0.50 12.77
C ARG A 219 4.80 0.17 13.26
N THR A 220 4.28 -0.32 14.37
CA THR A 220 3.13 0.29 15.03
C THR A 220 3.57 1.03 16.27
N PHE A 221 3.28 2.32 16.34
CA PHE A 221 3.53 3.15 17.51
C PHE A 221 2.22 3.45 18.24
N ILE A 222 2.25 3.36 19.55
CA ILE A 222 1.10 3.66 20.41
C ILE A 222 1.41 4.79 21.39
N VAL A 223 0.38 5.57 21.66
CA VAL A 223 0.41 6.64 22.66
C VAL A 223 -0.40 6.18 23.84
N LYS A 224 0.22 6.16 25.03
CA LYS A 224 -0.42 5.79 26.30
C LYS A 224 -0.56 6.98 27.23
N TYR A 225 -1.68 7.02 27.95
CA TYR A 225 -1.91 7.92 29.08
C TYR A 225 -2.55 7.13 30.21
N ARG A 226 -1.97 7.19 31.40
CA ARG A 226 -2.41 6.39 32.57
C ARG A 226 -2.61 4.91 32.22
N ASN A 227 -1.62 4.35 31.57
CA ASN A 227 -1.60 2.95 31.07
C ASN A 227 -2.70 2.57 30.07
N ARG A 228 -3.43 3.53 29.52
CA ARG A 228 -4.45 3.29 28.47
C ARG A 228 -3.94 3.79 27.13
N ILE A 229 -4.14 3.00 26.09
CA ILE A 229 -3.87 3.42 24.70
C ILE A 229 -4.91 4.44 24.30
N ILE A 230 -4.44 5.65 23.93
CA ILE A 230 -5.28 6.78 23.52
C ILE A 230 -5.11 7.14 22.05
N GLY A 231 -4.13 6.58 21.37
CA GLY A 231 -3.86 6.78 19.96
C GLY A 231 -2.65 5.97 19.48
N GLY A 232 -2.29 6.15 18.21
CA GLY A 232 -1.13 5.50 17.60
C GLY A 232 -1.04 5.76 16.09
N SER A 233 -0.04 5.17 15.46
CA SER A 233 0.17 5.19 14.02
C SER A 233 0.89 3.92 13.53
#